data_dfba364fe867fee7aee6530997020dd0
#
_entry.id   dfba364fe867fee7aee6530997020dd0
#
_cell.length_a   1.000
_cell.length_b   1.000
_cell.length_c   1.000
_cell.angle_alpha   90.00
_cell.angle_beta   90.00
_cell.angle_gamma   90.00
#
_symmetry.space_group_name_H-M   'P 1'
#
loop_
_entity.id
_entity.type
_entity.pdbx_description
1 polymer ?
#
loop_
_entity_poly.entity_id
_entity_poly.type
_entity_poly.pdbx_seq_one_letter_code
_entity_poly.pdbx_strand_id
1 'polypeptide(L)'
;MQNTNAKHERKHGRSRAGFTLIELLLVLVILATLAAIVAPKFTKRSEQARITAARTQIAQFEVALDAFEIDVTRYPSTSEGLKALVEKPSDAEGWQQAYLKRDVPRDPWGNEYVYKQPGQYNEDGYDLYSLGPDGKQGGGDDIVNWTEDE
;
A
#
# COMPACT_ATOMS: atom_id res chain seq x y z
N MET A 1 70.38 -24.41 53.84
CA MET A 1 70.51 -23.77 52.54
C MET A 1 69.44 -24.22 51.64
N GLN A 2 68.32 -23.47 51.51
CA GLN A 2 67.28 -23.66 50.45
C GLN A 2 66.81 -22.27 50.06
N ASN A 3 67.06 -21.95 48.82
CA ASN A 3 66.77 -20.67 48.18
C ASN A 3 65.47 -20.83 47.45
N THR A 4 64.38 -20.27 47.96
CA THR A 4 63.06 -20.28 47.30
C THR A 4 62.89 -19.01 46.50
N ASN A 5 63.08 -19.14 45.19
CA ASN A 5 62.87 -18.09 44.21
C ASN A 5 61.40 -17.94 43.92
N ALA A 6 60.68 -16.97 44.51
CA ALA A 6 59.27 -16.66 44.22
C ALA A 6 59.21 -15.83 42.93
N LYS A 7 58.75 -16.46 41.88
CA LYS A 7 58.44 -15.85 40.56
C LYS A 7 57.26 -14.99 40.65
N HIS A 8 57.40 -13.66 40.64
CA HIS A 8 56.27 -12.70 40.56
C HIS A 8 55.65 -12.75 39.15
N GLU A 9 54.52 -13.37 39.03
CA GLU A 9 53.66 -13.23 37.82
C GLU A 9 52.99 -11.86 37.83
N ARG A 10 53.41 -10.98 36.92
CA ARG A 10 52.71 -9.70 36.63
C ARG A 10 51.46 -10.00 35.85
N LYS A 11 50.31 -9.95 36.49
CA LYS A 11 48.99 -9.91 35.81
C LYS A 11 48.91 -8.61 35.01
N HIS A 12 48.97 -8.73 33.69
CA HIS A 12 48.62 -7.64 32.80
C HIS A 12 47.11 -7.38 32.92
N GLY A 13 46.77 -6.35 33.67
CA GLY A 13 45.39 -5.83 33.69
C GLY A 13 45.05 -5.27 32.30
N ARG A 14 44.17 -5.92 31.57
CA ARG A 14 43.57 -5.35 30.37
C ARG A 14 42.76 -4.11 30.80
N SER A 15 43.29 -2.92 30.52
CA SER A 15 42.55 -1.68 30.66
C SER A 15 41.34 -1.73 29.70
N ARG A 16 40.14 -1.78 30.25
CA ARG A 16 38.92 -1.57 29.50
C ARG A 16 38.88 -0.09 29.13
N ALA A 17 39.19 0.23 27.87
CA ALA A 17 39.01 1.56 27.35
C ALA A 17 37.50 1.85 27.35
N GLY A 18 37.05 2.80 28.15
CA GLY A 18 35.68 3.30 28.14
C GLY A 18 35.49 4.22 26.94
N PHE A 19 34.29 4.19 26.33
CA PHE A 19 33.94 5.13 25.28
C PHE A 19 33.85 6.56 25.82
N THR A 20 34.34 7.51 25.04
CA THR A 20 34.23 8.93 25.37
C THR A 20 32.83 9.46 24.96
N LEU A 21 32.33 10.48 25.66
CA LEU A 21 31.06 11.13 25.36
C LEU A 21 31.07 11.71 23.93
N ILE A 22 32.21 12.26 23.49
CA ILE A 22 32.35 12.82 22.14
C ILE A 22 32.29 11.74 21.05
N GLU A 23 32.83 10.54 21.32
CA GLU A 23 32.79 9.42 20.39
C GLU A 23 31.33 8.94 20.15
N LEU A 24 30.52 8.85 21.22
CA LEU A 24 29.09 8.55 21.11
C LEU A 24 28.35 9.66 20.38
N LEU A 25 28.68 10.91 20.64
CA LEU A 25 28.04 12.06 19.99
C LEU A 25 28.36 12.08 18.50
N LEU A 26 29.60 11.78 18.10
CA LEU A 26 30.01 11.69 16.70
C LEU A 26 29.25 10.57 15.97
N VAL A 27 29.09 9.41 16.58
CA VAL A 27 28.33 8.29 16.03
C VAL A 27 26.86 8.67 15.82
N LEU A 28 26.24 9.36 16.79
CA LEU A 28 24.87 9.82 16.67
C LEU A 28 24.70 10.83 15.52
N VAL A 29 25.63 11.75 15.34
CA VAL A 29 25.60 12.72 14.22
C VAL A 29 25.72 12.01 12.88
N ILE A 30 26.63 11.03 12.75
CA ILE A 30 26.77 10.25 11.51
C ILE A 30 25.48 9.45 11.23
N LEU A 31 24.93 8.77 12.22
CA LEU A 31 23.68 8.02 12.05
C LEU A 31 22.51 8.93 11.68
N ALA A 32 22.39 10.09 12.30
CA ALA A 32 21.34 11.06 11.99
C ALA A 32 21.46 11.58 10.55
N THR A 33 22.67 11.89 10.08
CA THR A 33 22.89 12.35 8.70
C THR A 33 22.56 11.26 7.67
N LEU A 34 22.95 10.02 7.93
CA LEU A 34 22.61 8.88 7.06
C LEU A 34 21.10 8.63 7.04
N ALA A 35 20.45 8.68 8.20
CA ALA A 35 18.99 8.52 8.30
C ALA A 35 18.24 9.61 7.51
N ALA A 36 18.68 10.86 7.56
CA ALA A 36 18.06 11.97 6.84
C ALA A 36 18.11 11.80 5.31
N ILE A 37 19.15 11.15 4.77
CA ILE A 37 19.28 10.88 3.33
C ILE A 37 18.39 9.70 2.89
N VAL A 38 18.22 8.70 3.75
CA VAL A 38 17.58 7.43 3.40
C VAL A 38 16.07 7.47 3.61
N ALA A 39 15.59 8.14 4.65
CA ALA A 39 14.18 8.19 5.00
C ALA A 39 13.24 8.63 3.85
N PRO A 40 13.50 9.73 3.10
CA PRO A 40 12.61 10.18 2.03
C PRO A 40 12.49 9.19 0.85
N LYS A 41 13.49 8.33 0.63
CA LYS A 41 13.45 7.32 -0.43
C LYS A 41 12.46 6.18 -0.13
N PHE A 42 12.30 5.83 1.13
CA PHE A 42 11.34 4.79 1.54
C PHE A 42 9.91 5.26 1.39
N THR A 43 9.60 6.50 1.73
CA THR A 43 8.25 7.06 1.62
C THR A 43 7.75 7.07 0.18
N LYS A 44 8.59 7.51 -0.77
CA LYS A 44 8.23 7.52 -2.21
C LYS A 44 8.00 6.11 -2.77
N ARG A 45 8.80 5.13 -2.38
CA ARG A 45 8.63 3.74 -2.82
C ARG A 45 7.37 3.10 -2.25
N SER A 46 7.04 3.39 -1.00
CA SER A 46 5.81 2.92 -0.37
C SER A 46 4.58 3.49 -1.08
N GLU A 47 4.61 4.77 -1.44
CA GLU A 47 3.51 5.41 -2.16
C GLU A 47 3.32 4.81 -3.56
N GLN A 48 4.40 4.64 -4.32
CA GLN A 48 4.35 4.00 -5.63
C GLN A 48 3.80 2.56 -5.56
N ALA A 49 4.13 1.82 -4.51
CA ALA A 49 3.58 0.48 -4.29
C ALA A 49 2.06 0.51 -4.02
N ARG A 50 1.56 1.51 -3.27
CA ARG A 50 0.14 1.73 -3.02
C ARG A 50 -0.61 2.07 -4.32
N ILE A 51 -0.09 2.98 -5.12
CA ILE A 51 -0.66 3.34 -6.43
C ILE A 51 -0.76 2.09 -7.32
N THR A 52 0.30 1.30 -7.40
CA THR A 52 0.30 0.06 -8.19
C THR A 52 -0.73 -0.95 -7.66
N ALA A 53 -0.87 -1.08 -6.35
CA ALA A 53 -1.87 -1.95 -5.74
C ALA A 53 -3.30 -1.50 -6.06
N ALA A 54 -3.57 -0.19 -6.00
CA ALA A 54 -4.88 0.37 -6.35
C ALA A 54 -5.22 0.11 -7.83
N ARG A 55 -4.30 0.36 -8.74
CA ARG A 55 -4.47 0.05 -10.18
C ARG A 55 -4.74 -1.43 -10.44
N THR A 56 -4.00 -2.31 -9.78
CA THR A 56 -4.20 -3.75 -9.90
C THR A 56 -5.58 -4.16 -9.38
N GLN A 57 -6.04 -3.57 -8.30
CA GLN A 57 -7.36 -3.86 -7.74
C GLN A 57 -8.48 -3.35 -8.65
N ILE A 58 -8.34 -2.15 -9.24
CA ILE A 58 -9.28 -1.62 -10.23
C ILE A 58 -9.37 -2.59 -11.42
N ALA A 59 -8.25 -3.03 -11.99
CA ALA A 59 -8.25 -4.00 -13.09
C ALA A 59 -8.93 -5.34 -12.71
N GLN A 60 -8.81 -5.79 -11.47
CA GLN A 60 -9.52 -6.98 -10.99
C GLN A 60 -11.05 -6.75 -10.90
N PHE A 61 -11.48 -5.56 -10.50
CA PHE A 61 -12.90 -5.20 -10.51
C PHE A 61 -13.44 -5.11 -11.93
N GLU A 62 -12.69 -4.55 -12.88
CA GLU A 62 -13.07 -4.49 -14.29
C GLU A 62 -13.36 -5.89 -14.84
N VAL A 63 -12.46 -6.85 -14.62
CA VAL A 63 -12.69 -8.25 -15.02
C VAL A 63 -13.94 -8.85 -14.37
N ALA A 64 -14.21 -8.54 -13.10
CA ALA A 64 -15.37 -9.02 -12.38
C ALA A 64 -16.67 -8.34 -12.86
N LEU A 65 -16.63 -7.05 -13.22
CA LEU A 65 -17.74 -6.29 -13.80
C LEU A 65 -18.07 -6.78 -15.19
N ASP A 66 -17.08 -7.08 -16.02
CA ASP A 66 -17.28 -7.67 -17.36
C ASP A 66 -17.95 -9.05 -17.26
N ALA A 67 -17.51 -9.89 -16.29
CA ALA A 67 -18.14 -11.17 -16.06
C ALA A 67 -19.60 -11.02 -15.57
N PHE A 68 -19.88 -10.04 -14.72
CA PHE A 68 -21.24 -9.71 -14.30
C PHE A 68 -22.10 -9.26 -15.50
N GLU A 69 -21.56 -8.40 -16.40
CA GLU A 69 -22.28 -7.95 -17.60
C GLU A 69 -22.62 -9.11 -18.52
N ILE A 70 -21.70 -10.04 -18.73
CA ILE A 70 -21.93 -11.24 -19.58
C ILE A 70 -23.10 -12.07 -19.04
N ASP A 71 -23.18 -12.26 -17.72
CA ASP A 71 -24.22 -13.09 -17.10
C ASP A 71 -25.56 -12.37 -16.97
N VAL A 72 -25.54 -11.07 -16.59
CA VAL A 72 -26.72 -10.26 -16.24
C VAL A 72 -27.17 -9.37 -17.38
N THR A 73 -26.37 -9.24 -18.47
CA THR A 73 -26.61 -8.38 -19.65
C THR A 73 -26.63 -6.88 -19.37
N ARG A 74 -26.10 -6.45 -18.23
CA ARG A 74 -25.92 -5.06 -17.83
C ARG A 74 -24.81 -4.94 -16.80
N TYR A 75 -24.24 -3.79 -16.63
CA TYR A 75 -23.42 -3.46 -15.45
C TYR A 75 -24.29 -3.23 -14.22
N PRO A 76 -23.74 -3.38 -12.99
CA PRO A 76 -24.43 -2.95 -11.78
C PRO A 76 -24.80 -1.46 -11.85
N SER A 77 -25.95 -1.08 -11.34
CA SER A 77 -26.28 0.34 -11.16
C SER A 77 -25.40 1.00 -10.10
N THR A 78 -25.32 2.33 -10.09
CA THR A 78 -24.58 3.08 -9.05
C THR A 78 -25.05 2.72 -7.63
N SER A 79 -26.35 2.45 -7.45
CA SER A 79 -26.92 2.07 -6.14
C SER A 79 -26.56 0.65 -5.69
N GLU A 80 -26.37 -0.26 -6.62
CA GLU A 80 -25.89 -1.62 -6.36
C GLU A 80 -24.39 -1.62 -6.08
N GLY A 81 -23.64 -0.79 -6.82
CA GLY A 81 -22.22 -0.62 -6.66
C GLY A 81 -21.41 -1.90 -6.82
N LEU A 82 -20.20 -1.89 -6.34
CA LEU A 82 -19.30 -3.06 -6.36
C LEU A 82 -19.80 -4.22 -5.48
N LYS A 83 -20.76 -3.98 -4.56
CA LYS A 83 -21.37 -5.06 -3.76
C LYS A 83 -22.08 -6.08 -4.62
N ALA A 84 -22.63 -5.68 -5.77
CA ALA A 84 -23.23 -6.59 -6.74
C ALA A 84 -22.30 -7.71 -7.21
N LEU A 85 -20.98 -7.53 -7.08
CA LEU A 85 -19.98 -8.54 -7.42
C LEU A 85 -19.83 -9.64 -6.36
N VAL A 86 -20.40 -9.43 -5.18
CA VAL A 86 -20.34 -10.37 -4.05
C VAL A 86 -21.73 -10.86 -3.66
N GLU A 87 -22.72 -9.97 -3.67
CA GLU A 87 -24.11 -10.23 -3.28
C GLU A 87 -25.03 -10.07 -4.48
N LYS A 88 -25.92 -11.04 -4.68
CA LYS A 88 -26.87 -11.00 -5.79
C LYS A 88 -27.84 -9.82 -5.66
N PRO A 89 -27.90 -8.88 -6.63
CA PRO A 89 -28.94 -7.87 -6.70
C PRO A 89 -30.33 -8.49 -6.92
N SER A 90 -31.37 -7.82 -6.47
CA SER A 90 -32.76 -8.33 -6.51
C SER A 90 -33.28 -8.56 -7.92
N ASP A 91 -32.81 -7.78 -8.89
CA ASP A 91 -33.24 -7.78 -10.30
C ASP A 91 -32.20 -8.37 -11.27
N ALA A 92 -31.15 -9.02 -10.75
CA ALA A 92 -30.12 -9.67 -11.53
C ALA A 92 -30.43 -11.17 -11.75
N GLU A 93 -31.40 -11.48 -12.66
CA GLU A 93 -31.83 -12.86 -12.90
C GLU A 93 -30.71 -13.77 -13.40
N GLY A 94 -29.77 -13.26 -14.22
CA GLY A 94 -28.63 -13.99 -14.76
C GLY A 94 -27.47 -14.18 -13.77
N TRP A 95 -27.53 -13.57 -12.57
CA TRP A 95 -26.46 -13.68 -11.59
C TRP A 95 -26.34 -15.10 -11.05
N GLN A 96 -25.20 -15.75 -11.30
CA GLN A 96 -25.01 -17.17 -10.98
C GLN A 96 -24.21 -17.38 -9.68
N GLN A 97 -23.17 -16.60 -9.47
CA GLN A 97 -22.25 -16.73 -8.33
C GLN A 97 -21.51 -15.42 -8.05
N ALA A 98 -20.93 -15.31 -6.88
CA ALA A 98 -20.06 -14.17 -6.56
C ALA A 98 -18.87 -14.09 -7.53
N TYR A 99 -18.66 -12.93 -8.13
CA TYR A 99 -17.55 -12.64 -9.07
C TYR A 99 -16.25 -12.31 -8.33
N LEU A 100 -16.35 -11.93 -7.05
CA LEU A 100 -15.22 -11.75 -6.16
C LEU A 100 -15.21 -12.87 -5.10
N LYS A 101 -14.04 -13.37 -4.76
CA LYS A 101 -13.86 -14.41 -3.74
C LYS A 101 -14.05 -13.91 -2.30
N ARG A 102 -13.99 -12.61 -2.09
CA ARG A 102 -14.09 -11.93 -0.79
C ARG A 102 -14.90 -10.64 -0.95
N ASP A 103 -15.26 -10.04 0.16
CA ASP A 103 -15.88 -8.72 0.20
C ASP A 103 -15.03 -7.69 -0.56
N VAL A 104 -15.68 -6.63 -1.05
CA VAL A 104 -15.02 -5.53 -1.74
C VAL A 104 -14.00 -4.90 -0.79
N PRO A 105 -12.68 -4.97 -1.10
CA PRO A 105 -11.66 -4.39 -0.25
C PRO A 105 -11.68 -2.87 -0.32
N ARG A 106 -11.11 -2.24 0.70
CA ARG A 106 -10.76 -0.83 0.65
C ARG A 106 -9.48 -0.62 -0.15
N ASP A 107 -9.29 0.61 -0.62
CA ASP A 107 -8.07 1.00 -1.29
C ASP A 107 -6.84 1.01 -0.33
N PRO A 108 -5.61 1.14 -0.82
CA PRO A 108 -4.41 1.13 0.02
C PRO A 108 -4.29 2.30 1.02
N TRP A 109 -5.14 3.31 0.92
CA TRP A 109 -5.22 4.44 1.86
C TRP A 109 -6.40 4.30 2.84
N GLY A 110 -7.26 3.27 2.65
CA GLY A 110 -8.36 2.93 3.55
C GLY A 110 -9.72 3.47 3.13
N ASN A 111 -9.82 4.09 1.94
CA ASN A 111 -11.06 4.60 1.37
C ASN A 111 -11.82 3.49 0.62
N GLU A 112 -13.11 3.69 0.39
CA GLU A 112 -13.89 2.85 -0.52
C GLU A 112 -13.61 3.27 -1.96
N TYR A 113 -13.59 2.31 -2.89
CA TYR A 113 -13.58 2.60 -4.31
C TYR A 113 -14.89 3.24 -4.73
N VAL A 114 -14.82 4.25 -5.58
CA VAL A 114 -15.99 4.92 -6.12
C VAL A 114 -16.39 4.27 -7.43
N TYR A 115 -17.67 3.91 -7.56
CA TYR A 115 -18.25 3.33 -8.74
C TYR A 115 -19.50 4.12 -9.17
N LYS A 116 -19.59 4.46 -10.45
CA LYS A 116 -20.73 5.19 -11.03
C LYS A 116 -21.09 4.57 -12.38
N GLN A 117 -22.38 4.28 -12.58
CA GLN A 117 -22.92 3.78 -13.81
C GLN A 117 -24.29 4.48 -14.12
N PRO A 118 -24.46 5.14 -15.29
CA PRO A 118 -23.44 5.31 -16.34
C PRO A 118 -22.25 6.15 -15.86
N GLY A 119 -21.07 5.96 -16.49
CA GLY A 119 -19.88 6.76 -16.22
C GLY A 119 -20.05 8.20 -16.74
N GLN A 120 -19.31 9.11 -16.15
CA GLN A 120 -19.18 10.48 -16.65
C GLN A 120 -18.04 10.58 -17.67
N TYR A 121 -16.98 9.80 -17.48
CA TYR A 121 -15.81 9.72 -18.35
C TYR A 121 -15.92 8.52 -19.31
N ASN A 122 -16.53 7.43 -18.89
CA ASN A 122 -16.85 6.27 -19.71
C ASN A 122 -18.36 6.21 -19.93
N GLU A 123 -18.91 7.05 -20.82
CA GLU A 123 -20.35 7.23 -21.01
C GLU A 123 -21.10 5.94 -21.34
N ASP A 124 -20.49 5.05 -22.13
CA ASP A 124 -21.06 3.74 -22.52
C ASP A 124 -20.84 2.63 -21.47
N GLY A 125 -20.19 2.95 -20.37
CA GLY A 125 -19.82 1.99 -19.34
C GLY A 125 -19.97 2.56 -17.92
N TYR A 126 -18.90 2.49 -17.15
CA TYR A 126 -18.85 2.94 -15.76
C TYR A 126 -17.54 3.67 -15.45
N ASP A 127 -17.59 4.57 -14.49
CA ASP A 127 -16.40 5.15 -13.87
C ASP A 127 -16.07 4.38 -12.58
N LEU A 128 -14.83 3.95 -12.46
CA LEU A 128 -14.32 3.25 -11.30
C LEU A 128 -12.96 3.85 -10.86
N TYR A 129 -12.85 4.31 -9.63
CA TYR A 129 -11.63 4.95 -9.16
C TYR A 129 -11.42 4.85 -7.65
N SER A 130 -10.16 5.03 -7.24
CA SER A 130 -9.75 5.29 -5.86
C SER A 130 -9.49 6.78 -5.71
N LEU A 131 -9.87 7.34 -4.56
CA LEU A 131 -9.64 8.74 -4.19
C LEU A 131 -8.15 9.06 -3.89
N GLY A 132 -7.27 8.08 -4.05
CA GLY A 132 -5.86 8.28 -3.83
C GLY A 132 -5.46 8.63 -2.39
N PRO A 133 -4.25 9.17 -2.22
CA PRO A 133 -3.67 9.47 -0.91
C PRO A 133 -4.38 10.60 -0.14
N ASP A 134 -5.00 11.57 -0.82
CA ASP A 134 -5.66 12.69 -0.15
C ASP A 134 -7.12 12.37 0.25
N GLY A 135 -7.70 11.29 -0.29
CA GLY A 135 -9.05 10.81 0.01
C GLY A 135 -10.17 11.72 -0.51
N LYS A 136 -9.89 12.54 -1.54
CA LYS A 136 -10.85 13.46 -2.14
C LYS A 136 -10.87 13.29 -3.65
N GLN A 137 -12.05 13.42 -4.24
CA GLN A 137 -12.18 13.39 -5.70
C GLN A 137 -11.50 14.60 -6.33
N GLY A 138 -10.66 14.38 -7.33
CA GLY A 138 -9.89 15.42 -8.03
C GLY A 138 -8.49 15.62 -7.44
N GLY A 139 -7.79 16.69 -7.84
CA GLY A 139 -6.43 16.95 -7.34
C GLY A 139 -5.32 16.27 -8.15
N GLY A 140 -5.64 15.32 -9.03
CA GLY A 140 -4.67 14.64 -9.91
C GLY A 140 -3.91 13.49 -9.25
N ASP A 141 -4.39 13.00 -8.11
CA ASP A 141 -3.87 11.82 -7.39
C ASP A 141 -4.87 10.66 -7.33
N ASP A 142 -6.06 10.82 -7.91
CA ASP A 142 -7.04 9.76 -8.12
C ASP A 142 -6.43 8.65 -9.01
N ILE A 143 -6.76 7.41 -8.72
CA ILE A 143 -6.40 6.28 -9.58
C ILE A 143 -7.66 5.82 -10.30
N VAL A 144 -7.74 6.08 -11.58
CA VAL A 144 -8.96 5.99 -12.39
C VAL A 144 -8.88 4.87 -13.42
N ASN A 145 -10.06 4.42 -13.94
CA ASN A 145 -10.16 3.44 -15.02
C ASN A 145 -10.35 4.04 -16.42
N TRP A 146 -10.29 5.36 -16.53
CA TRP A 146 -10.35 6.05 -17.82
C TRP A 146 -9.02 6.69 -18.19
N THR A 147 -8.85 7.04 -19.46
CA THR A 147 -7.73 7.86 -19.93
C THR A 147 -8.09 9.33 -19.70
N GLU A 148 -7.28 10.04 -18.92
CA GLU A 148 -7.33 11.49 -18.89
C GLU A 148 -6.78 11.99 -20.23
N ASP A 149 -7.61 12.66 -21.04
CA ASP A 149 -7.16 13.31 -22.25
C ASP A 149 -6.18 14.43 -21.85
N GLU A 150 -4.93 14.35 -22.36
CA GLU A 150 -3.88 15.35 -22.18
C GLU A 150 -4.23 16.68 -22.85
#